data_4e7f5de230350d19ad18247995148eb3
#
_entry.id   4e7f5de230350d19ad18247995148eb3
#
_cell.length_a   1.000
_cell.length_b   1.000
_cell.length_c   1.000
_cell.angle_alpha   90.00
_cell.angle_beta   90.00
_cell.angle_gamma   90.00
#
_symmetry.space_group_name_H-M   'P 1'
#
loop_
_entity.id
_entity.type
_entity.pdbx_description
1 polymer ?
#
loop_
_entity_poly.entity_id
_entity_poly.type
_entity_poly.pdbx_seq_one_letter_code
_entity_poly.pdbx_strand_id
1 'polypeptide(L)'
;VKQKQGSQTAIFVAIMRALGHRAPWVPGFRDPTAEVFLGKQFRSFEASLKSKMGKFLAHKLETFWSSLAVNFQFRTVILDQVIENSLPFDQLVILGAGYDGRAWRLESLKNVKVFEVDHPATQEVKKKALDRLVQCADQVQLLPIDFTTDDLGACLDAAGFDSRLKTVWIWEGVVMYLTAEQIRQTMACIAGRSSKDSRLALSYLPHGLKIGSRLVSRIGEPMLTVTAPGEFGKLAEGTGWKTESDSGVADWRRELMDGNQVWFQWLHPKNWYERIWVGVPTIDDK
;
A
#
# COMPACT_ATOMS: atom_id res chain seq x y z
N VAL A 1 1.42 -8.58 -14.90
CA VAL A 1 2.89 -8.57 -14.68
C VAL A 1 3.54 -9.41 -15.78
N LYS A 2 4.56 -8.90 -16.49
CA LYS A 2 5.30 -9.72 -17.46
C LYS A 2 5.99 -10.86 -16.71
N GLN A 3 5.85 -12.08 -17.18
CA GLN A 3 6.20 -13.37 -16.52
C GLN A 3 7.62 -13.48 -15.90
N LYS A 4 8.50 -12.51 -16.08
CA LYS A 4 9.90 -12.55 -15.55
C LYS A 4 10.38 -11.25 -14.89
N GLN A 5 9.56 -10.23 -14.75
CA GLN A 5 9.94 -8.98 -14.10
C GLN A 5 8.93 -8.65 -13.01
N GLY A 6 9.41 -8.37 -11.80
CA GLY A 6 8.56 -7.88 -10.71
C GLY A 6 7.80 -6.60 -11.11
N SER A 7 6.74 -6.26 -10.38
CA SER A 7 5.90 -5.09 -10.68
C SER A 7 6.73 -3.81 -10.77
N GLN A 8 6.64 -3.10 -11.91
CA GLN A 8 7.29 -1.80 -12.10
C GLN A 8 6.67 -0.73 -11.19
N THR A 9 5.38 -0.87 -10.90
CA THR A 9 4.68 0.01 -9.95
C THR A 9 5.20 -0.20 -8.53
N ALA A 10 5.44 -1.45 -8.11
CA ALA A 10 6.04 -1.74 -6.82
C ALA A 10 7.45 -1.12 -6.68
N ILE A 11 8.27 -1.19 -7.75
CA ILE A 11 9.59 -0.54 -7.80
C ILE A 11 9.44 0.99 -7.63
N PHE A 12 8.52 1.61 -8.39
CA PHE A 12 8.29 3.05 -8.31
C PHE A 12 7.86 3.49 -6.89
N VAL A 13 6.90 2.78 -6.29
CA VAL A 13 6.45 3.04 -4.91
C VAL A 13 7.61 2.90 -3.92
N ALA A 14 8.44 1.86 -4.06
CA ALA A 14 9.61 1.68 -3.20
C ALA A 14 10.64 2.81 -3.35
N ILE A 15 10.86 3.32 -4.59
CA ILE A 15 11.73 4.49 -4.82
C ILE A 15 11.17 5.72 -4.08
N MET A 16 9.86 5.97 -4.17
CA MET A 16 9.24 7.11 -3.47
C MET A 16 9.36 6.99 -1.94
N ARG A 17 9.19 5.79 -1.38
CA ARG A 17 9.38 5.56 0.06
C ARG A 17 10.84 5.68 0.48
N ALA A 18 11.78 5.21 -0.34
CA ALA A 18 13.22 5.37 -0.07
C ALA A 18 13.65 6.84 -0.07
N LEU A 19 13.17 7.63 -1.04
CA LEU A 19 13.38 9.08 -1.08
C LEU A 19 12.77 9.77 0.14
N GLY A 20 11.54 9.39 0.49
CA GLY A 20 10.85 9.90 1.68
C GLY A 20 11.59 9.56 2.97
N HIS A 21 12.17 8.36 3.10
CA HIS A 21 12.93 7.97 4.28
C HIS A 21 14.18 8.84 4.51
N ARG A 22 14.85 9.22 3.43
CA ARG A 22 16.04 10.12 3.50
C ARG A 22 15.68 11.58 3.81
N ALA A 23 14.50 12.01 3.39
CA ALA A 23 14.00 13.36 3.62
C ALA A 23 12.51 13.28 4.04
N PRO A 24 12.22 12.87 5.30
CA PRO A 24 10.85 12.71 5.75
C PRO A 24 10.18 14.08 5.88
N TRP A 25 9.05 14.24 5.18
CA TRP A 25 8.21 15.43 5.24
C TRP A 25 7.00 15.24 6.15
N VAL A 26 6.58 13.98 6.30
CA VAL A 26 5.43 13.61 7.12
C VAL A 26 5.91 13.13 8.47
N PRO A 27 5.45 13.71 9.58
CA PRO A 27 5.77 13.23 10.91
C PRO A 27 5.44 11.75 11.07
N GLY A 28 6.34 11.01 11.71
CA GLY A 28 6.18 9.57 11.93
C GLY A 28 6.55 8.69 10.72
N PHE A 29 6.78 9.26 9.53
CA PHE A 29 7.19 8.43 8.39
C PHE A 29 8.61 7.87 8.56
N ARG A 30 8.71 6.54 8.47
CA ARG A 30 10.00 5.83 8.49
C ARG A 30 9.91 4.52 7.71
N ASP A 31 10.69 4.38 6.64
CA ASP A 31 10.81 3.12 5.91
C ASP A 31 12.26 2.84 5.48
N PRO A 32 13.10 2.31 6.37
CA PRO A 32 14.48 1.96 6.05
C PRO A 32 14.59 0.76 5.11
N THR A 33 13.52 -0.02 4.92
CA THR A 33 13.52 -1.26 4.14
C THR A 33 13.48 -0.99 2.63
N ALA A 34 12.86 0.12 2.22
CA ALA A 34 12.64 0.42 0.81
C ALA A 34 13.95 0.48 -0.01
N GLU A 35 15.03 1.07 0.53
CA GLU A 35 16.33 1.10 -0.14
C GLU A 35 16.97 -0.29 -0.26
N VAL A 36 16.75 -1.14 0.74
CA VAL A 36 17.30 -2.51 0.77
C VAL A 36 16.66 -3.35 -0.33
N PHE A 37 15.34 -3.24 -0.50
CA PHE A 37 14.62 -3.94 -1.56
C PHE A 37 15.07 -3.50 -2.96
N LEU A 38 15.28 -2.22 -3.16
CA LEU A 38 15.69 -1.67 -4.46
C LEU A 38 17.16 -1.95 -4.80
N GLY A 39 18.05 -1.93 -3.81
CA GLY A 39 19.45 -2.23 -3.96
C GLY A 39 20.16 -1.38 -5.05
N LYS A 40 20.66 -2.04 -6.12
CA LYS A 40 21.33 -1.37 -7.23
C LYS A 40 20.43 -0.43 -8.04
N GLN A 41 19.14 -0.73 -8.11
CA GLN A 41 18.17 0.08 -8.88
C GLN A 41 18.03 1.48 -8.30
N PHE A 42 17.98 1.61 -6.97
CA PHE A 42 17.92 2.91 -6.31
C PHE A 42 19.19 3.74 -6.55
N ARG A 43 20.36 3.12 -6.43
CA ARG A 43 21.64 3.80 -6.72
C ARG A 43 21.75 4.28 -8.17
N SER A 44 21.26 3.46 -9.12
CA SER A 44 21.23 3.83 -10.56
C SER A 44 20.26 4.98 -10.82
N PHE A 45 19.10 4.99 -10.17
CA PHE A 45 18.13 6.08 -10.24
C PHE A 45 18.74 7.38 -9.72
N GLU A 46 19.35 7.39 -8.54
CA GLU A 46 20.02 8.56 -7.98
C GLU A 46 21.16 9.07 -8.86
N ALA A 47 22.00 8.17 -9.37
CA ALA A 47 23.09 8.55 -10.28
C ALA A 47 22.56 9.19 -11.56
N SER A 48 21.47 8.67 -12.11
CA SER A 48 20.79 9.24 -13.30
C SER A 48 20.23 10.64 -13.03
N LEU A 49 19.64 10.86 -11.85
CA LEU A 49 19.17 12.19 -11.45
C LEU A 49 20.32 13.20 -11.33
N LYS A 50 21.45 12.78 -10.74
CA LYS A 50 22.61 13.64 -10.52
C LYS A 50 23.38 13.94 -11.81
N SER A 51 23.45 13.02 -12.76
CA SER A 51 24.28 13.15 -13.97
C SER A 51 23.63 13.89 -15.13
N LYS A 52 22.29 13.85 -15.24
CA LYS A 52 21.56 14.41 -16.40
C LYS A 52 21.26 15.90 -16.31
N MET A 53 21.59 16.55 -15.19
CA MET A 53 21.07 17.87 -14.93
C MET A 53 22.04 18.71 -14.13
N GLY A 54 22.26 19.96 -14.61
CA GLY A 54 22.97 20.95 -13.82
C GLY A 54 22.33 21.14 -12.45
N LYS A 55 23.10 21.54 -11.42
CA LYS A 55 22.68 21.62 -10.00
C LYS A 55 21.33 22.30 -9.78
N PHE A 56 21.00 23.32 -10.57
CA PHE A 56 19.76 24.08 -10.47
C PHE A 56 18.51 23.28 -10.91
N LEU A 57 18.62 22.50 -11.99
CA LEU A 57 17.53 21.68 -12.49
C LEU A 57 17.33 20.42 -11.62
N ALA A 58 18.42 19.87 -11.06
CA ALA A 58 18.37 18.80 -10.09
C ALA A 58 17.54 19.20 -8.86
N HIS A 59 17.74 20.41 -8.32
CA HIS A 59 16.97 20.91 -7.18
C HIS A 59 15.47 21.05 -7.48
N LYS A 60 15.09 21.56 -8.65
CA LYS A 60 13.67 21.65 -9.05
C LYS A 60 13.00 20.28 -9.22
N LEU A 61 13.74 19.29 -9.68
CA LEU A 61 13.23 17.93 -9.81
C LEU A 61 13.22 17.17 -8.49
N GLU A 62 14.17 17.37 -7.63
CA GLU A 62 14.12 16.89 -6.23
C GLU A 62 12.83 17.41 -5.56
N THR A 63 12.51 18.68 -5.75
CA THR A 63 11.29 19.30 -5.26
C THR A 63 10.02 18.62 -5.85
N PHE A 64 10.01 18.36 -7.15
CA PHE A 64 8.89 17.67 -7.82
C PHE A 64 8.75 16.21 -7.33
N TRP A 65 9.84 15.46 -7.27
CA TRP A 65 9.83 14.07 -6.78
C TRP A 65 9.52 14.00 -5.29
N SER A 66 9.97 14.95 -4.50
CA SER A 66 9.63 15.07 -3.08
C SER A 66 8.13 15.28 -2.87
N SER A 67 7.47 16.06 -3.74
CA SER A 67 6.01 16.25 -3.65
C SER A 67 5.24 14.96 -3.91
N LEU A 68 5.69 14.13 -4.87
CA LEU A 68 5.12 12.80 -5.09
C LEU A 68 5.41 11.85 -3.92
N ALA A 69 6.63 11.91 -3.38
CA ALA A 69 7.03 11.10 -2.22
C ALA A 69 6.18 11.41 -0.97
N VAL A 70 5.76 12.66 -0.77
CA VAL A 70 4.91 13.07 0.37
C VAL A 70 3.59 12.31 0.40
N ASN A 71 2.95 12.06 -0.74
CA ASN A 71 1.71 11.28 -0.77
C ASN A 71 1.92 9.84 -0.32
N PHE A 72 3.01 9.20 -0.76
CA PHE A 72 3.37 7.86 -0.31
C PHE A 72 3.73 7.82 1.18
N GLN A 73 4.33 8.90 1.70
CA GLN A 73 4.59 9.02 3.14
C GLN A 73 3.29 9.10 3.94
N PHE A 74 2.35 9.98 3.57
CA PHE A 74 1.04 10.05 4.21
C PHE A 74 0.34 8.70 4.20
N ARG A 75 0.21 8.08 3.02
CA ARG A 75 -0.43 6.78 2.86
C ARG A 75 0.19 5.73 3.79
N THR A 76 1.51 5.67 3.83
CA THR A 76 2.23 4.72 4.68
C THR A 76 1.94 4.98 6.15
N VAL A 77 2.04 6.23 6.62
CA VAL A 77 1.80 6.58 8.03
C VAL A 77 0.37 6.26 8.44
N ILE A 78 -0.62 6.62 7.62
CA ILE A 78 -2.04 6.35 7.94
C ILE A 78 -2.33 4.84 7.99
N LEU A 79 -1.81 4.05 7.04
CA LEU A 79 -1.98 2.59 7.09
C LEU A 79 -1.26 1.96 8.28
N ASP A 80 -0.08 2.47 8.64
CA ASP A 80 0.62 2.04 9.86
C ASP A 80 -0.18 2.39 11.11
N GLN A 81 -0.80 3.57 11.18
CA GLN A 81 -1.70 3.95 12.27
C GLN A 81 -2.93 3.04 12.36
N VAL A 82 -3.52 2.62 11.22
CA VAL A 82 -4.62 1.64 11.24
C VAL A 82 -4.16 0.33 11.85
N ILE A 83 -2.95 -0.15 11.53
CA ILE A 83 -2.37 -1.35 12.13
C ILE A 83 -2.19 -1.16 13.63
N GLU A 84 -1.50 -0.09 14.05
CA GLU A 84 -1.20 0.20 15.46
C GLU A 84 -2.49 0.37 16.31
N ASN A 85 -3.48 1.10 15.78
CA ASN A 85 -4.77 1.33 16.46
C ASN A 85 -5.66 0.06 16.48
N SER A 86 -5.32 -0.98 15.73
CA SER A 86 -6.04 -2.25 15.74
C SER A 86 -5.52 -3.24 16.77
N LEU A 87 -4.37 -2.97 17.37
CA LEU A 87 -3.77 -3.83 18.40
C LEU A 87 -4.67 -3.99 19.63
N PRO A 88 -4.68 -5.15 20.30
CA PRO A 88 -4.03 -6.39 19.86
C PRO A 88 -4.82 -7.10 18.75
N PHE A 89 -4.10 -7.75 17.84
CA PHE A 89 -4.66 -8.65 16.83
C PHE A 89 -3.67 -9.79 16.51
N ASP A 90 -4.14 -10.86 15.88
CA ASP A 90 -3.37 -12.10 15.75
C ASP A 90 -2.69 -12.22 14.38
N GLN A 91 -3.33 -11.70 13.34
CA GLN A 91 -2.92 -11.89 11.95
C GLN A 91 -2.95 -10.59 11.15
N LEU A 92 -1.93 -10.36 10.34
CA LEU A 92 -1.85 -9.30 9.34
C LEU A 92 -1.78 -9.95 7.97
N VAL A 93 -2.67 -9.58 7.07
CA VAL A 93 -2.61 -9.99 5.65
C VAL A 93 -2.40 -8.77 4.78
N ILE A 94 -1.34 -8.77 3.97
CA ILE A 94 -1.02 -7.69 3.03
C ILE A 94 -1.27 -8.20 1.61
N LEU A 95 -2.32 -7.69 0.97
CA LEU A 95 -2.71 -8.06 -0.38
C LEU A 95 -2.00 -7.18 -1.41
N GLY A 96 -1.27 -7.80 -2.34
CA GLY A 96 -0.41 -7.09 -3.27
C GLY A 96 0.79 -6.47 -2.57
N ALA A 97 1.48 -7.24 -1.73
CA ALA A 97 2.51 -6.76 -0.81
C ALA A 97 3.70 -6.05 -1.49
N GLY A 98 3.99 -6.38 -2.75
CA GLY A 98 5.10 -5.74 -3.47
C GLY A 98 6.40 -5.73 -2.67
N TYR A 99 6.91 -4.53 -2.44
CA TYR A 99 8.05 -4.28 -1.55
C TYR A 99 7.60 -3.68 -0.20
N ASP A 100 6.49 -4.15 0.36
CA ASP A 100 6.09 -3.78 1.71
C ASP A 100 7.17 -4.19 2.71
N GLY A 101 7.49 -3.32 3.65
CA GLY A 101 8.53 -3.55 4.65
C GLY A 101 7.99 -3.63 6.09
N ARG A 102 6.67 -3.65 6.29
CA ARG A 102 6.05 -3.58 7.63
C ARG A 102 6.52 -4.71 8.54
N ALA A 103 6.58 -5.93 8.05
CA ALA A 103 7.06 -7.09 8.79
C ALA A 103 8.54 -6.97 9.23
N TRP A 104 9.30 -6.06 8.62
CA TRP A 104 10.73 -5.81 8.91
C TRP A 104 11.00 -4.45 9.56
N ARG A 105 9.96 -3.63 9.84
CA ARG A 105 10.15 -2.30 10.43
C ARG A 105 9.19 -1.94 11.56
N LEU A 106 8.06 -2.63 11.69
CA LEU A 106 7.11 -2.40 12.76
C LEU A 106 7.32 -3.42 13.89
N GLU A 107 7.90 -2.95 15.01
CA GLU A 107 8.16 -3.80 16.18
C GLU A 107 6.87 -4.31 16.84
N SER A 108 5.77 -3.59 16.67
CA SER A 108 4.44 -3.98 17.14
C SER A 108 3.93 -5.29 16.53
N LEU A 109 4.48 -5.70 15.38
CA LEU A 109 4.13 -6.95 14.72
C LEU A 109 4.88 -8.17 15.28
N LYS A 110 5.69 -8.03 16.34
CA LYS A 110 6.54 -9.12 16.85
C LYS A 110 5.78 -10.43 17.05
N ASN A 111 4.63 -10.38 17.69
CA ASN A 111 3.82 -11.57 17.99
C ASN A 111 2.67 -11.78 16.99
N VAL A 112 2.66 -11.06 15.88
CA VAL A 112 1.63 -11.13 14.84
C VAL A 112 2.09 -12.05 13.72
N LYS A 113 1.22 -12.94 13.27
CA LYS A 113 1.47 -13.76 12.08
C LYS A 113 1.17 -12.94 10.82
N VAL A 114 2.19 -12.70 10.01
CA VAL A 114 2.09 -11.88 8.80
C VAL A 114 2.03 -12.76 7.55
N PHE A 115 1.04 -12.52 6.70
CA PHE A 115 0.91 -13.12 5.38
C PHE A 115 1.05 -12.04 4.32
N GLU A 116 2.04 -12.18 3.46
CA GLU A 116 2.24 -11.28 2.33
C GLU A 116 1.87 -11.98 1.03
N VAL A 117 0.81 -11.50 0.42
CA VAL A 117 0.27 -12.05 -0.83
C VAL A 117 0.69 -11.17 -1.99
N ASP A 118 1.37 -11.73 -2.99
CA ASP A 118 1.74 -11.04 -4.22
C ASP A 118 2.05 -12.02 -5.35
N HIS A 119 2.12 -11.51 -6.57
CA HIS A 119 2.49 -12.28 -7.74
C HIS A 119 3.88 -12.97 -7.55
N PRO A 120 4.03 -14.26 -7.96
CA PRO A 120 5.25 -15.03 -7.74
C PRO A 120 6.54 -14.34 -8.18
N ALA A 121 6.51 -13.65 -9.33
CA ALA A 121 7.69 -12.94 -9.85
C ALA A 121 8.13 -11.76 -8.95
N THR A 122 7.19 -11.05 -8.32
CA THR A 122 7.48 -9.95 -7.39
C THR A 122 8.07 -10.49 -6.10
N GLN A 123 7.47 -11.54 -5.55
CA GLN A 123 7.95 -12.16 -4.32
C GLN A 123 9.34 -12.77 -4.46
N GLU A 124 9.66 -13.36 -5.63
CA GLU A 124 10.99 -13.90 -5.87
C GLU A 124 12.08 -12.82 -5.87
N VAL A 125 11.76 -11.63 -6.39
CA VAL A 125 12.68 -10.47 -6.31
C VAL A 125 12.82 -9.98 -4.86
N LYS A 126 11.70 -9.89 -4.13
CA LYS A 126 11.68 -9.49 -2.71
C LYS A 126 12.52 -10.43 -1.86
N LYS A 127 12.34 -11.73 -1.99
CA LYS A 127 13.09 -12.77 -1.24
C LYS A 127 14.61 -12.57 -1.29
N LYS A 128 15.15 -12.17 -2.45
CA LYS A 128 16.61 -11.92 -2.63
C LYS A 128 17.15 -10.75 -1.79
N ALA A 129 16.28 -9.90 -1.28
CA ALA A 129 16.67 -8.75 -0.45
C ALA A 129 16.50 -9.03 1.05
N LEU A 130 15.70 -10.02 1.43
CA LEU A 130 15.31 -10.27 2.83
C LEU A 130 16.50 -10.64 3.74
N ASP A 131 17.49 -11.36 3.23
CA ASP A 131 18.71 -11.72 3.99
C ASP A 131 19.48 -10.50 4.52
N ARG A 132 19.17 -9.31 4.01
CA ARG A 132 19.81 -8.03 4.40
C ARG A 132 18.99 -7.23 5.39
N LEU A 133 17.85 -7.76 5.83
CA LEU A 133 16.91 -7.12 6.74
C LEU A 133 16.76 -7.94 8.02
N VAL A 134 16.63 -7.24 9.13
CA VAL A 134 16.23 -7.86 10.39
C VAL A 134 14.71 -7.90 10.42
N GLN A 135 14.14 -9.08 10.60
CA GLN A 135 12.70 -9.29 10.69
C GLN A 135 12.19 -8.86 12.07
N CYS A 136 11.16 -8.02 12.10
CA CYS A 136 10.49 -7.61 13.34
C CYS A 136 9.37 -8.59 13.74
N ALA A 137 8.55 -9.01 12.79
CA ALA A 137 7.51 -10.01 13.02
C ALA A 137 8.12 -11.41 13.14
N ASP A 138 7.79 -12.17 14.18
CA ASP A 138 8.35 -13.51 14.41
C ASP A 138 7.96 -14.51 13.32
N GLN A 139 6.78 -14.35 12.72
CA GLN A 139 6.26 -15.24 11.69
C GLN A 139 5.85 -14.44 10.45
N VAL A 140 6.55 -14.63 9.35
CA VAL A 140 6.22 -14.04 8.04
C VAL A 140 6.12 -15.15 7.00
N GLN A 141 5.00 -15.20 6.31
CA GLN A 141 4.76 -16.09 5.19
C GLN A 141 4.58 -15.30 3.90
N LEU A 142 5.42 -15.59 2.92
CA LEU A 142 5.32 -15.05 1.57
C LEU A 142 4.49 -16.01 0.72
N LEU A 143 3.29 -15.57 0.33
CA LEU A 143 2.35 -16.37 -0.45
C LEU A 143 2.38 -15.91 -1.91
N PRO A 144 3.04 -16.66 -2.81
CA PRO A 144 3.03 -16.37 -4.22
C PRO A 144 1.66 -16.74 -4.82
N ILE A 145 0.85 -15.74 -5.14
CA ILE A 145 -0.51 -15.90 -5.68
C ILE A 145 -0.67 -15.04 -6.93
N ASP A 146 -1.12 -15.65 -8.02
CA ASP A 146 -1.63 -14.92 -9.18
C ASP A 146 -3.13 -14.73 -9.02
N PHE A 147 -3.56 -13.51 -8.71
CA PHE A 147 -4.98 -13.16 -8.51
C PHE A 147 -5.88 -13.43 -9.73
N THR A 148 -5.31 -13.73 -10.90
CA THR A 148 -6.07 -14.06 -12.11
C THR A 148 -6.40 -15.55 -12.24
N THR A 149 -5.65 -16.41 -11.57
CA THR A 149 -5.75 -17.88 -11.70
C THR A 149 -5.93 -18.62 -10.39
N ASP A 150 -5.44 -18.06 -9.30
CA ASP A 150 -5.36 -18.76 -8.02
C ASP A 150 -6.52 -18.34 -7.09
N ASP A 151 -6.97 -19.28 -6.26
CA ASP A 151 -7.95 -19.02 -5.21
C ASP A 151 -7.24 -18.46 -3.96
N LEU A 152 -7.42 -17.18 -3.70
CA LEU A 152 -6.87 -16.50 -2.54
C LEU A 152 -7.24 -17.20 -1.22
N GLY A 153 -8.50 -17.61 -1.08
CA GLY A 153 -9.00 -18.25 0.12
C GLY A 153 -8.32 -19.59 0.36
N ALA A 154 -8.28 -20.44 -0.65
CA ALA A 154 -7.62 -21.74 -0.55
C ALA A 154 -6.12 -21.61 -0.24
N CYS A 155 -5.44 -20.63 -0.84
CA CYS A 155 -4.03 -20.36 -0.57
C CYS A 155 -3.78 -19.91 0.88
N LEU A 156 -4.63 -19.04 1.42
CA LEU A 156 -4.55 -18.60 2.82
C LEU A 156 -4.79 -19.76 3.79
N ASP A 157 -5.84 -20.57 3.53
CA ASP A 157 -6.18 -21.73 4.35
C ASP A 157 -5.03 -22.75 4.37
N ALA A 158 -4.42 -23.04 3.20
CA ALA A 158 -3.25 -23.91 3.09
C ALA A 158 -2.01 -23.36 3.82
N ALA A 159 -1.88 -22.05 3.93
CA ALA A 159 -0.83 -21.36 4.68
C ALA A 159 -1.08 -21.33 6.20
N GLY A 160 -2.20 -21.89 6.68
CA GLY A 160 -2.57 -21.91 8.08
C GLY A 160 -3.09 -20.56 8.59
N PHE A 161 -3.79 -19.82 7.73
CA PHE A 161 -4.62 -18.70 8.14
C PHE A 161 -5.80 -19.23 8.98
N ASP A 162 -6.15 -18.54 10.05
CA ASP A 162 -7.28 -18.93 10.92
C ASP A 162 -8.34 -17.81 10.90
N SER A 163 -9.48 -18.10 10.29
CA SER A 163 -10.59 -17.15 10.15
C SER A 163 -11.28 -16.77 11.47
N ARG A 164 -11.01 -17.48 12.55
CA ARG A 164 -11.54 -17.19 13.90
C ARG A 164 -10.76 -16.09 14.60
N LEU A 165 -9.52 -15.85 14.18
CA LEU A 165 -8.63 -14.89 14.79
C LEU A 165 -8.88 -13.47 14.26
N LYS A 166 -8.60 -12.48 15.10
CA LYS A 166 -8.67 -11.07 14.70
C LYS A 166 -7.59 -10.78 13.68
N THR A 167 -8.00 -10.33 12.49
CA THR A 167 -7.13 -10.06 11.36
C THR A 167 -7.22 -8.60 10.91
N VAL A 168 -6.06 -8.00 10.66
CA VAL A 168 -5.97 -6.74 9.93
C VAL A 168 -5.59 -7.05 8.48
N TRP A 169 -6.39 -6.55 7.54
CA TRP A 169 -6.15 -6.67 6.12
C TRP A 169 -5.67 -5.34 5.58
N ILE A 170 -4.54 -5.34 4.88
CA ILE A 170 -3.99 -4.17 4.18
C ILE A 170 -4.02 -4.44 2.68
N TRP A 171 -4.63 -3.53 1.93
CA TRP A 171 -4.73 -3.63 0.47
C TRP A 171 -4.28 -2.31 -0.16
N GLU A 172 -2.97 -2.12 -0.19
CA GLU A 172 -2.32 -0.86 -0.55
C GLU A 172 -1.89 -0.82 -2.02
N GLY A 173 -2.36 0.19 -2.77
CA GLY A 173 -1.84 0.48 -4.11
C GLY A 173 -2.23 -0.54 -5.20
N VAL A 174 -3.29 -1.33 -4.99
CA VAL A 174 -3.69 -2.43 -5.89
C VAL A 174 -5.07 -2.21 -6.50
N VAL A 175 -6.02 -1.74 -5.71
CA VAL A 175 -7.46 -1.67 -6.05
C VAL A 175 -7.72 -0.96 -7.39
N MET A 176 -6.95 0.07 -7.72
CA MET A 176 -7.10 0.81 -8.98
C MET A 176 -6.81 -0.01 -10.25
N TYR A 177 -6.11 -1.14 -10.13
CA TYR A 177 -5.78 -2.04 -11.25
C TYR A 177 -6.78 -3.17 -11.44
N LEU A 178 -7.78 -3.26 -10.57
CA LEU A 178 -8.81 -4.29 -10.58
C LEU A 178 -10.13 -3.72 -11.11
N THR A 179 -10.96 -4.59 -11.69
CA THR A 179 -12.34 -4.24 -12.01
C THR A 179 -13.18 -4.17 -10.74
N ALA A 180 -14.30 -3.45 -10.79
CA ALA A 180 -15.25 -3.39 -9.66
C ALA A 180 -15.70 -4.78 -9.19
N GLU A 181 -15.87 -5.71 -10.13
CA GLU A 181 -16.26 -7.09 -9.84
C GLU A 181 -15.15 -7.84 -9.08
N GLN A 182 -13.89 -7.74 -9.54
CA GLN A 182 -12.74 -8.34 -8.86
C GLN A 182 -12.56 -7.78 -7.44
N ILE A 183 -12.77 -6.46 -7.27
CA ILE A 183 -12.73 -5.83 -5.94
C ILE A 183 -13.79 -6.44 -5.03
N ARG A 184 -15.04 -6.53 -5.49
CA ARG A 184 -16.16 -7.10 -4.71
C ARG A 184 -15.91 -8.57 -4.36
N GLN A 185 -15.46 -9.37 -5.31
CA GLN A 185 -15.15 -10.79 -5.09
C GLN A 185 -14.05 -10.96 -4.04
N THR A 186 -12.97 -10.17 -4.13
CA THR A 186 -11.89 -10.20 -3.14
C THR A 186 -12.40 -9.77 -1.76
N MET A 187 -13.17 -8.67 -1.69
CA MET A 187 -13.77 -8.19 -0.44
C MET A 187 -14.70 -9.23 0.20
N ALA A 188 -15.54 -9.90 -0.59
CA ALA A 188 -16.41 -10.95 -0.10
C ALA A 188 -15.61 -12.18 0.39
N CYS A 189 -14.57 -12.57 -0.34
CA CYS A 189 -13.70 -13.68 0.05
C CYS A 189 -13.04 -13.44 1.41
N ILE A 190 -12.49 -12.23 1.63
CA ILE A 190 -11.82 -11.90 2.89
C ILE A 190 -12.83 -11.62 4.02
N ALA A 191 -14.02 -11.09 3.72
CA ALA A 191 -15.08 -10.93 4.72
C ALA A 191 -15.51 -12.28 5.30
N GLY A 192 -15.71 -13.31 4.46
CA GLY A 192 -16.03 -14.66 4.90
C GLY A 192 -14.95 -15.34 5.73
N ARG A 193 -13.75 -14.76 5.78
CA ARG A 193 -12.57 -15.21 6.56
C ARG A 193 -12.20 -14.27 7.69
N SER A 194 -13.04 -13.31 8.01
CA SER A 194 -12.77 -12.29 9.02
C SER A 194 -13.63 -12.51 10.26
N SER A 195 -12.99 -12.50 11.44
CA SER A 195 -13.72 -12.39 12.70
C SER A 195 -14.37 -11.00 12.81
N LYS A 196 -15.37 -10.86 13.69
CA LYS A 196 -16.12 -9.60 13.88
C LYS A 196 -15.26 -8.39 14.23
N ASP A 197 -14.11 -8.62 14.86
CA ASP A 197 -13.19 -7.57 15.33
C ASP A 197 -12.08 -7.26 14.29
N SER A 198 -12.14 -7.90 13.12
CA SER A 198 -11.19 -7.68 12.04
C SER A 198 -11.40 -6.34 11.35
N ARG A 199 -10.37 -5.85 10.66
CA ARG A 199 -10.41 -4.60 9.87
C ARG A 199 -9.80 -4.81 8.49
N LEU A 200 -10.35 -4.11 7.50
CA LEU A 200 -9.78 -3.98 6.17
C LEU A 200 -9.44 -2.51 5.92
N ALA A 201 -8.18 -2.21 5.67
CA ALA A 201 -7.77 -0.90 5.17
C ALA A 201 -7.24 -1.01 3.75
N LEU A 202 -7.79 -0.22 2.84
CA LEU A 202 -7.34 -0.20 1.45
C LEU A 202 -7.16 1.22 0.94
N SER A 203 -6.26 1.37 -0.03
CA SER A 203 -6.07 2.64 -0.71
C SER A 203 -6.69 2.61 -2.11
N TYR A 204 -7.36 3.70 -2.48
CA TYR A 204 -7.99 3.84 -3.78
C TYR A 204 -7.76 5.23 -4.39
N LEU A 205 -7.90 5.34 -5.70
CA LEU A 205 -7.74 6.61 -6.42
C LEU A 205 -9.11 7.23 -6.72
N PRO A 206 -9.31 8.51 -6.34
CA PRO A 206 -10.51 9.25 -6.72
C PRO A 206 -10.49 9.66 -8.20
N HIS A 207 -11.68 9.95 -8.75
CA HIS A 207 -11.84 10.49 -10.10
C HIS A 207 -11.03 11.80 -10.25
N GLY A 208 -10.31 11.96 -11.37
CA GLY A 208 -9.57 13.19 -11.69
C GLY A 208 -8.15 12.99 -12.22
N LEU A 209 -7.57 11.82 -12.08
CA LEU A 209 -6.20 11.51 -12.52
C LEU A 209 -6.09 11.14 -14.02
N LYS A 210 -6.69 11.93 -14.92
CA LYS A 210 -6.59 11.68 -16.38
C LYS A 210 -5.17 11.79 -16.95
N ILE A 211 -4.29 12.56 -16.31
CA ILE A 211 -2.90 12.75 -16.78
C ILE A 211 -1.99 11.63 -16.28
N GLY A 212 -2.17 11.18 -15.05
CA GLY A 212 -1.40 10.06 -14.48
C GLY A 212 -1.68 8.72 -15.16
N SER A 213 -2.93 8.48 -15.57
CA SER A 213 -3.36 7.23 -16.22
C SER A 213 -2.60 6.93 -17.52
N ARG A 214 -2.26 7.96 -18.33
CA ARG A 214 -1.48 7.79 -19.57
C ARG A 214 0.00 7.43 -19.32
N LEU A 215 0.57 7.89 -18.22
CA LEU A 215 1.94 7.57 -17.84
C LEU A 215 2.02 6.16 -17.25
N VAL A 216 1.09 5.82 -16.37
CA VAL A 216 0.99 4.49 -15.73
C VAL A 216 0.60 3.41 -16.75
N SER A 217 -0.29 3.70 -17.71
CA SER A 217 -0.61 2.75 -18.78
C SER A 217 0.59 2.40 -19.68
N ARG A 218 1.58 3.29 -19.80
CA ARG A 218 2.86 3.00 -20.49
C ARG A 218 3.76 2.07 -19.66
N ILE A 219 3.57 1.98 -18.36
CA ILE A 219 4.30 1.07 -17.45
C ILE A 219 3.68 -0.35 -17.51
N GLY A 220 2.51 -0.52 -18.16
CA GLY A 220 1.90 -1.81 -18.43
C GLY A 220 0.83 -2.25 -17.42
N GLU A 221 0.40 -1.37 -16.53
CA GLU A 221 -0.67 -1.63 -15.55
C GLU A 221 -1.77 -0.56 -15.70
N PRO A 222 -2.80 -0.77 -16.56
CA PRO A 222 -3.86 0.20 -16.75
C PRO A 222 -4.72 0.35 -15.50
N MET A 223 -5.11 1.58 -15.16
CA MET A 223 -6.08 1.84 -14.09
C MET A 223 -7.48 1.50 -14.60
N LEU A 224 -8.15 0.55 -13.95
CA LEU A 224 -9.46 0.04 -14.33
C LEU A 224 -10.59 0.62 -13.47
N THR A 225 -10.33 0.85 -12.18
CA THR A 225 -11.33 1.37 -11.25
C THR A 225 -10.85 2.66 -10.60
N VAL A 226 -11.69 3.68 -10.71
CA VAL A 226 -11.58 4.95 -9.97
C VAL A 226 -12.95 5.28 -9.39
N THR A 227 -13.00 5.78 -8.17
CA THR A 227 -14.24 6.00 -7.44
C THR A 227 -14.29 7.47 -6.99
N ALA A 228 -15.47 8.08 -6.91
CA ALA A 228 -15.56 9.43 -6.37
C ALA A 228 -15.11 9.47 -4.89
N PRO A 229 -14.52 10.60 -4.43
CA PRO A 229 -14.12 10.73 -3.04
C PRO A 229 -15.28 10.46 -2.08
N GLY A 230 -15.09 9.59 -1.09
CA GLY A 230 -16.11 9.20 -0.12
C GLY A 230 -17.16 8.21 -0.62
N GLU A 231 -17.05 7.73 -1.86
CA GLU A 231 -18.03 6.79 -2.44
C GLU A 231 -17.57 5.34 -2.52
N PHE A 232 -16.37 5.03 -2.01
CA PHE A 232 -15.89 3.64 -2.01
C PHE A 232 -16.82 2.69 -1.22
N GLY A 233 -17.46 3.21 -0.17
CA GLY A 233 -18.46 2.47 0.60
C GLY A 233 -19.58 1.89 -0.23
N LYS A 234 -20.02 2.58 -1.31
CA LYS A 234 -21.03 2.05 -2.24
C LYS A 234 -20.52 0.83 -3.02
N LEU A 235 -19.23 0.79 -3.35
CA LEU A 235 -18.63 -0.38 -3.98
C LEU A 235 -18.51 -1.55 -3.01
N ALA A 236 -18.34 -1.26 -1.72
CA ALA A 236 -18.23 -2.25 -0.66
C ALA A 236 -19.60 -2.83 -0.22
N GLU A 237 -20.72 -2.21 -0.60
CA GLU A 237 -22.06 -2.69 -0.25
C GLU A 237 -22.27 -4.13 -0.71
N GLY A 238 -22.81 -4.98 0.18
CA GLY A 238 -23.07 -6.40 -0.09
C GLY A 238 -21.83 -7.30 -0.10
N THR A 239 -20.63 -6.77 0.21
CA THR A 239 -19.40 -7.58 0.26
C THR A 239 -19.07 -8.12 1.64
N GLY A 240 -19.90 -7.87 2.64
CA GLY A 240 -19.64 -8.24 4.03
C GLY A 240 -18.83 -7.23 4.83
N TRP A 241 -18.60 -6.04 4.27
CA TRP A 241 -17.89 -4.93 4.93
C TRP A 241 -18.78 -3.69 5.03
N LYS A 242 -18.73 -2.99 6.15
CA LYS A 242 -19.31 -1.65 6.33
C LYS A 242 -18.20 -0.62 6.54
N THR A 243 -18.42 0.58 6.05
CA THR A 243 -17.45 1.69 6.19
C THR A 243 -17.30 2.08 7.65
N GLU A 244 -16.07 2.08 8.16
CA GLU A 244 -15.68 2.69 9.41
C GLU A 244 -15.18 4.13 9.16
N SER A 245 -14.32 4.32 8.16
CA SER A 245 -13.83 5.64 7.76
C SER A 245 -13.44 5.69 6.28
N ASP A 246 -13.41 6.89 5.72
CA ASP A 246 -12.89 7.17 4.38
C ASP A 246 -12.23 8.55 4.40
N SER A 247 -10.90 8.58 4.35
CA SER A 247 -10.10 9.79 4.51
C SER A 247 -9.11 9.99 3.37
N GLY A 248 -8.72 11.23 3.14
CA GLY A 248 -7.76 11.59 2.11
C GLY A 248 -6.72 12.58 2.61
N VAL A 249 -5.81 12.98 1.72
CA VAL A 249 -4.65 13.83 2.06
C VAL A 249 -5.02 15.12 2.81
N ALA A 250 -6.18 15.71 2.54
CA ALA A 250 -6.61 16.92 3.26
C ALA A 250 -6.90 16.64 4.75
N ASP A 251 -7.43 15.46 5.04
CA ASP A 251 -7.72 15.00 6.40
C ASP A 251 -6.42 14.64 7.11
N TRP A 252 -5.55 13.88 6.44
CA TRP A 252 -4.25 13.45 6.97
C TRP A 252 -3.31 14.61 7.28
N ARG A 253 -3.38 15.69 6.49
CA ARG A 253 -2.63 16.91 6.77
C ARG A 253 -3.07 17.58 8.05
N ARG A 254 -4.39 17.67 8.27
CA ARG A 254 -4.93 18.25 9.51
C ARG A 254 -4.53 17.44 10.73
N GLU A 255 -4.51 16.12 10.58
CA GLU A 255 -4.19 15.20 11.67
C GLU A 255 -2.69 15.18 12.00
N LEU A 256 -1.84 15.08 10.97
CA LEU A 256 -0.41 14.80 11.16
C LEU A 256 0.47 16.06 11.17
N MET A 257 0.01 17.20 10.65
CA MET A 257 0.88 18.35 10.41
C MET A 257 0.51 19.61 11.20
N ASP A 258 -0.38 19.54 12.19
CA ASP A 258 -0.77 20.65 13.08
C ASP A 258 -1.01 21.98 12.35
N GLY A 259 -1.64 21.95 11.17
CA GLY A 259 -1.85 23.13 10.36
C GLY A 259 -0.60 23.72 9.67
N ASN A 260 0.58 23.14 9.87
CA ASN A 260 1.79 23.55 9.17
C ASN A 260 1.64 23.30 7.66
N GLN A 261 1.66 24.40 6.91
CA GLN A 261 1.50 24.34 5.47
C GLN A 261 2.79 23.81 4.82
N VAL A 262 2.72 22.63 4.20
CA VAL A 262 3.73 22.28 3.20
C VAL A 262 3.53 23.25 2.05
N TRP A 263 4.51 24.08 1.75
CA TRP A 263 4.39 25.20 0.79
C TRP A 263 4.15 24.76 -0.68
N PHE A 264 3.94 23.46 -0.92
CA PHE A 264 3.51 22.85 -2.19
C PHE A 264 1.99 22.73 -2.37
N GLN A 265 1.15 23.25 -1.45
CA GLN A 265 -0.31 23.08 -1.50
C GLN A 265 -0.96 23.59 -2.78
N TRP A 266 -0.37 24.61 -3.41
CA TRP A 266 -0.90 25.24 -4.61
C TRP A 266 -0.59 24.46 -5.91
N LEU A 267 0.37 23.54 -5.91
CA LEU A 267 0.73 22.73 -7.08
C LEU A 267 -0.20 21.54 -7.32
N HIS A 268 -1.05 21.19 -6.37
CA HIS A 268 -1.82 19.96 -6.42
C HIS A 268 -3.32 20.23 -6.20
N PRO A 269 -4.18 19.96 -7.22
CA PRO A 269 -5.63 20.02 -7.06
C PRO A 269 -6.08 19.10 -5.91
N LYS A 270 -7.02 19.59 -5.09
CA LYS A 270 -7.50 18.90 -3.86
C LYS A 270 -7.99 17.46 -4.08
N ASN A 271 -8.27 17.05 -5.31
CA ASN A 271 -8.86 15.76 -5.66
C ASN A 271 -7.90 14.77 -6.38
N TRP A 272 -6.61 15.05 -6.39
CA TRP A 272 -5.62 14.24 -7.14
C TRP A 272 -4.97 13.15 -6.31
N TYR A 273 -5.34 13.01 -5.05
CA TYR A 273 -4.62 12.18 -4.11
C TYR A 273 -5.40 10.93 -3.74
N GLU A 274 -4.64 9.87 -3.55
CA GLU A 274 -5.10 8.63 -3.00
C GLU A 274 -5.87 8.83 -1.69
N ARG A 275 -6.85 7.98 -1.46
CA ARG A 275 -7.64 7.94 -0.23
C ARG A 275 -7.48 6.58 0.42
N ILE A 276 -7.70 6.52 1.71
CA ILE A 276 -7.79 5.28 2.46
C ILE A 276 -9.21 5.12 2.96
N TRP A 277 -9.77 3.97 2.61
CA TRP A 277 -11.04 3.48 3.14
C TRP A 277 -10.75 2.38 4.15
N VAL A 278 -11.42 2.45 5.31
CA VAL A 278 -11.35 1.42 6.35
C VAL A 278 -12.75 0.85 6.54
N GLY A 279 -12.82 -0.48 6.57
CA GLY A 279 -14.04 -1.21 6.81
C GLY A 279 -13.91 -2.21 7.95
N VAL A 280 -15.05 -2.48 8.59
CA VAL A 280 -15.23 -3.54 9.58
C VAL A 280 -16.27 -4.54 9.05
N PRO A 281 -16.20 -5.81 9.44
CA PRO A 281 -17.15 -6.81 8.98
C PRO A 281 -18.61 -6.46 9.36
N THR A 282 -19.53 -6.68 8.40
CA THR A 282 -20.97 -6.71 8.70
C THR A 282 -21.32 -8.12 9.16
N ILE A 283 -21.16 -8.39 10.44
CA ILE A 283 -21.65 -9.65 10.99
C ILE A 283 -23.03 -9.37 11.52
N ASP A 284 -24.06 -9.92 10.86
CA ASP A 284 -25.36 -10.03 11.46
C ASP A 284 -25.22 -10.94 12.69
N ASP A 285 -25.61 -10.44 13.86
CA ASP A 285 -25.74 -11.26 15.05
C ASP A 285 -26.77 -12.37 14.73
N LYS A 286 -26.24 -13.56 14.37
CA LYS A 286 -27.05 -14.76 14.21
C LYS A 286 -27.28 -15.41 15.55
#